data_202ff3a5e1d0bd0277cff2222cd57b15
#
_entry.id   202ff3a5e1d0bd0277cff2222cd57b15
#
_cell.length_a   1.000
_cell.length_b   1.000
_cell.length_c   1.000
_cell.angle_alpha   90.00
_cell.angle_beta   90.00
_cell.angle_gamma   90.00
#
_symmetry.space_group_name_H-M   'P 1'
#
loop_
_entity.id
_entity.type
_entity.pdbx_description
1 polymer ?
#
loop_
_entity_poly.entity_id
_entity_poly.type
_entity_poly.pdbx_seq_one_letter_code
_entity_poly.pdbx_strand_id
1 'polypeptide(L)'
;MSNYGGVAQRWIVVESESRKQADLRQLERRLAKAEQTAHKKLQQLCKAKFACGEDAIKAASELDQQLKYYSVSDIITVEADLDKTKKSQRGQPPGNSFYQIQASLVRDTRVIESEIRCAGRFVLATNVLDISCLSNDEMLTEYKAQQGTERGFGFLKDPLFFTDSVFLKSPERVSALALVMGLCLLVYTLAQRQLRLALEQSQLGIKNQLGKLTRHPTLRWVFQCFQAVHLITIADTKQITNLTPERLNILRFFSLSCRRYYLLS
;
A
#
# COMPACT_ATOMS: atom_id res chain seq x y z
N MET A 1 -2.49 -2.49 -29.24
CA MET A 1 -1.63 -1.29 -29.28
C MET A 1 -2.46 -0.08 -28.88
N SER A 2 -1.92 0.81 -28.12
CA SER A 2 -2.56 2.04 -27.66
C SER A 2 -1.64 3.22 -27.93
N ASN A 3 -2.22 4.39 -28.14
CA ASN A 3 -1.43 5.64 -28.21
C ASN A 3 -1.79 6.47 -26.97
N TYR A 4 -0.83 6.66 -26.08
CA TYR A 4 -0.99 7.46 -24.88
C TYR A 4 0.05 8.56 -24.83
N GLY A 5 -0.40 9.81 -24.76
CA GLY A 5 0.49 10.96 -24.77
C GLY A 5 1.35 11.10 -26.03
N GLY A 6 0.86 10.66 -27.20
CA GLY A 6 1.62 10.68 -28.46
C GLY A 6 2.62 9.54 -28.66
N VAL A 7 2.73 8.62 -27.67
CA VAL A 7 3.64 7.47 -27.73
C VAL A 7 2.82 6.20 -28.01
N ALA A 8 3.19 5.48 -29.09
CA ALA A 8 2.63 4.16 -29.37
C ALA A 8 3.11 3.16 -28.30
N GLN A 9 2.17 2.42 -27.72
CA GLN A 9 2.44 1.50 -26.64
C GLN A 9 1.81 0.13 -26.88
N ARG A 10 2.51 -0.90 -26.44
CA ARG A 10 1.98 -2.24 -26.25
C ARG A 10 1.63 -2.46 -24.78
N TRP A 11 0.41 -2.89 -24.53
CA TRP A 11 -0.10 -3.14 -23.19
C TRP A 11 -0.34 -4.63 -23.00
N ILE A 12 -0.01 -5.11 -21.82
CA ILE A 12 -0.36 -6.45 -21.35
C ILE A 12 -1.12 -6.36 -20.04
N VAL A 13 -2.10 -7.27 -19.85
CA VAL A 13 -2.80 -7.43 -18.59
C VAL A 13 -2.15 -8.58 -17.84
N VAL A 14 -1.69 -8.31 -16.65
CA VAL A 14 -1.09 -9.32 -15.76
C VAL A 14 -2.10 -9.67 -14.67
N GLU A 15 -2.31 -10.96 -14.44
CA GLU A 15 -3.15 -11.47 -13.35
C GLU A 15 -2.28 -12.18 -12.31
N SER A 16 -2.50 -11.87 -11.03
CA SER A 16 -1.79 -12.47 -9.89
C SER A 16 -2.79 -12.99 -8.88
N GLU A 17 -2.79 -14.29 -8.65
CA GLU A 17 -3.72 -14.93 -7.71
C GLU A 17 -3.53 -14.42 -6.27
N SER A 18 -2.29 -14.27 -5.82
CA SER A 18 -2.01 -13.76 -4.48
C SER A 18 -2.52 -12.32 -4.28
N ARG A 19 -2.38 -11.48 -5.32
CA ARG A 19 -2.91 -10.11 -5.31
C ARG A 19 -4.45 -10.13 -5.37
N LYS A 20 -5.05 -10.99 -6.18
CA LYS A 20 -6.50 -11.16 -6.29
C LYS A 20 -7.13 -11.46 -4.93
N GLN A 21 -6.57 -12.42 -4.20
CA GLN A 21 -7.05 -12.75 -2.85
C GLN A 21 -6.89 -11.58 -1.87
N ALA A 22 -5.81 -10.79 -1.98
CA ALA A 22 -5.62 -9.61 -1.15
C ALA A 22 -6.64 -8.52 -1.49
N ASP A 23 -6.86 -8.26 -2.78
CA ASP A 23 -7.81 -7.26 -3.27
C ASP A 23 -9.25 -7.63 -2.88
N LEU A 24 -9.64 -8.89 -3.00
CA LEU A 24 -10.97 -9.39 -2.59
C LEU A 24 -11.19 -9.21 -1.09
N ARG A 25 -10.21 -9.57 -0.25
CA ARG A 25 -10.31 -9.33 1.21
C ARG A 25 -10.42 -7.84 1.54
N GLN A 26 -9.75 -6.99 0.78
CA GLN A 26 -9.86 -5.54 0.95
C GLN A 26 -11.23 -5.03 0.50
N LEU A 27 -11.77 -5.57 -0.61
CA LEU A 27 -13.12 -5.26 -1.09
C LEU A 27 -14.17 -5.63 -0.04
N GLU A 28 -14.12 -6.82 0.55
CA GLU A 28 -15.02 -7.24 1.63
C GLU A 28 -15.04 -6.27 2.80
N ARG A 29 -13.84 -5.81 3.25
CA ARG A 29 -13.74 -4.81 4.32
C ARG A 29 -14.35 -3.47 3.91
N ARG A 30 -14.16 -3.05 2.65
CA ARG A 30 -14.76 -1.81 2.12
C ARG A 30 -16.28 -1.93 2.04
N LEU A 31 -16.81 -3.07 1.60
CA LEU A 31 -18.24 -3.33 1.53
C LEU A 31 -18.88 -3.30 2.92
N ALA A 32 -18.31 -3.99 3.91
CA ALA A 32 -18.82 -3.98 5.28
C ALA A 32 -18.84 -2.55 5.89
N LYS A 33 -17.79 -1.76 5.67
CA LYS A 33 -17.74 -0.37 6.12
C LYS A 33 -18.75 0.52 5.38
N ALA A 34 -18.91 0.33 4.08
CA ALA A 34 -19.87 1.07 3.27
C ALA A 34 -21.31 0.75 3.68
N GLU A 35 -21.60 -0.52 3.97
CA GLU A 35 -22.91 -0.96 4.46
C GLU A 35 -23.31 -0.24 5.75
N GLN A 36 -22.42 -0.26 6.75
CA GLN A 36 -22.66 0.45 8.02
C GLN A 36 -22.89 1.95 7.82
N THR A 37 -22.11 2.56 6.90
CA THR A 37 -22.24 3.99 6.61
C THR A 37 -23.53 4.32 5.88
N ALA A 38 -23.90 3.49 4.90
CA ALA A 38 -25.13 3.62 4.14
C ALA A 38 -26.35 3.47 5.03
N HIS A 39 -26.37 2.46 5.91
CA HIS A 39 -27.45 2.27 6.88
C HIS A 39 -27.61 3.45 7.83
N LYS A 40 -26.50 3.99 8.36
CA LYS A 40 -26.56 5.18 9.23
C LYS A 40 -27.13 6.39 8.51
N LYS A 41 -26.69 6.66 7.27
CA LYS A 41 -27.18 7.77 6.46
C LYS A 41 -28.66 7.59 6.11
N LEU A 42 -29.07 6.38 5.72
CA LEU A 42 -30.48 6.09 5.44
C LEU A 42 -31.36 6.28 6.69
N GLN A 43 -30.92 5.78 7.84
CA GLN A 43 -31.66 5.99 9.10
C GLN A 43 -31.80 7.46 9.47
N GLN A 44 -30.77 8.30 9.19
CA GLN A 44 -30.84 9.74 9.39
C GLN A 44 -31.85 10.38 8.42
N LEU A 45 -31.82 9.97 7.16
CA LEU A 45 -32.74 10.44 6.12
C LEU A 45 -34.20 10.07 6.46
N CYS A 46 -34.46 8.83 6.89
CA CYS A 46 -35.79 8.37 7.28
C CYS A 46 -36.35 9.09 8.54
N LYS A 47 -35.47 9.61 9.40
CA LYS A 47 -35.84 10.42 10.57
C LYS A 47 -36.03 11.91 10.25
N ALA A 48 -35.53 12.37 9.12
CA ALA A 48 -35.63 13.75 8.71
C ALA A 48 -37.10 14.10 8.40
N LYS A 49 -37.47 15.34 8.65
CA LYS A 49 -38.79 15.90 8.36
C LYS A 49 -38.68 16.88 7.21
N PHE A 50 -39.49 16.71 6.18
CA PHE A 50 -39.49 17.53 4.98
C PHE A 50 -40.79 18.33 4.88
N ALA A 51 -40.69 19.53 4.29
CA ALA A 51 -41.84 20.39 4.08
C ALA A 51 -42.78 19.88 2.97
N CYS A 52 -42.20 19.20 1.96
CA CYS A 52 -42.98 18.60 0.86
C CYS A 52 -42.38 17.24 0.45
N GLY A 53 -43.17 16.43 -0.28
CA GLY A 53 -42.74 15.14 -0.76
C GLY A 53 -41.60 15.24 -1.80
N GLU A 54 -41.57 16.30 -2.60
CA GLU A 54 -40.53 16.52 -3.61
C GLU A 54 -39.14 16.75 -2.97
N ASP A 55 -39.06 17.52 -1.90
CA ASP A 55 -37.84 17.75 -1.15
C ASP A 55 -37.33 16.43 -0.52
N ALA A 56 -38.24 15.61 -0.05
CA ALA A 56 -37.93 14.31 0.49
C ALA A 56 -37.31 13.39 -0.59
N ILE A 57 -37.92 13.31 -1.78
CA ILE A 57 -37.42 12.50 -2.90
C ILE A 57 -36.06 13.01 -3.36
N LYS A 58 -35.89 14.34 -3.45
CA LYS A 58 -34.61 14.97 -3.82
C LYS A 58 -33.49 14.59 -2.83
N ALA A 59 -33.77 14.65 -1.53
CA ALA A 59 -32.81 14.24 -0.50
C ALA A 59 -32.44 12.75 -0.60
N ALA A 60 -33.38 11.87 -0.98
CA ALA A 60 -33.11 10.45 -1.22
C ALA A 60 -32.21 10.27 -2.45
N SER A 61 -32.45 10.99 -3.53
CA SER A 61 -31.62 10.96 -4.74
C SER A 61 -30.19 11.49 -4.48
N GLU A 62 -30.06 12.54 -3.68
CA GLU A 62 -28.75 13.06 -3.26
C GLU A 62 -27.97 12.05 -2.41
N LEU A 63 -28.66 11.32 -1.54
CA LEU A 63 -28.04 10.21 -0.79
C LEU A 63 -27.61 9.09 -1.72
N ASP A 64 -28.45 8.70 -2.66
CA ASP A 64 -28.14 7.64 -3.62
C ASP A 64 -26.85 7.92 -4.41
N GLN A 65 -26.68 9.15 -4.88
CA GLN A 65 -25.47 9.59 -5.60
C GLN A 65 -24.20 9.54 -4.74
N GLN A 66 -24.32 9.62 -3.42
CA GLN A 66 -23.18 9.53 -2.49
C GLN A 66 -22.77 8.10 -2.15
N LEU A 67 -23.58 7.10 -2.53
CA LEU A 67 -23.33 5.70 -2.23
C LEU A 67 -22.64 5.01 -3.40
N LYS A 68 -21.53 4.33 -3.13
CA LYS A 68 -20.73 3.67 -4.17
C LYS A 68 -21.18 2.23 -4.45
N TYR A 69 -21.55 1.48 -3.43
CA TYR A 69 -21.84 0.05 -3.50
C TYR A 69 -23.28 -0.30 -3.17
N TYR A 70 -24.08 0.70 -2.86
CA TYR A 70 -25.47 0.57 -2.46
C TYR A 70 -26.28 1.62 -3.21
N SER A 71 -27.53 1.31 -3.49
CA SER A 71 -28.51 2.25 -4.02
C SER A 71 -29.72 2.30 -3.08
N VAL A 72 -30.39 3.44 -3.10
CA VAL A 72 -31.64 3.64 -2.33
C VAL A 72 -32.80 3.21 -3.22
N SER A 73 -33.61 2.25 -2.73
CA SER A 73 -34.78 1.72 -3.44
C SER A 73 -36.04 1.84 -2.59
N ASP A 74 -37.19 1.55 -3.21
CA ASP A 74 -38.52 1.53 -2.56
C ASP A 74 -38.82 2.84 -1.81
N ILE A 75 -38.51 3.97 -2.44
CA ILE A 75 -38.71 5.28 -1.84
C ILE A 75 -40.20 5.58 -1.76
N ILE A 76 -40.72 5.65 -0.53
CA ILE A 76 -42.10 5.99 -0.23
C ILE A 76 -42.08 7.23 0.67
N THR A 77 -42.84 8.25 0.29
CA THR A 77 -43.06 9.43 1.13
C THR A 77 -44.31 9.20 1.98
N VAL A 78 -44.18 9.35 3.27
CA VAL A 78 -45.29 9.21 4.22
C VAL A 78 -45.59 10.57 4.84
N GLU A 79 -46.80 11.01 4.72
CA GLU A 79 -47.30 12.22 5.41
C GLU A 79 -47.62 11.86 6.86
N ALA A 80 -47.06 12.61 7.80
CA ALA A 80 -47.26 12.43 9.20
C ALA A 80 -47.76 13.72 9.88
N ASP A 81 -48.82 13.65 10.60
CA ASP A 81 -49.36 14.78 11.38
C ASP A 81 -48.64 14.91 12.73
N LEU A 82 -48.29 16.14 13.09
CA LEU A 82 -47.68 16.46 14.40
C LEU A 82 -48.64 16.26 15.60
N ASP A 83 -49.95 16.20 15.37
CA ASP A 83 -50.99 16.19 16.43
C ASP A 83 -51.91 14.97 16.34
N LYS A 84 -51.42 13.78 16.69
CA LYS A 84 -52.36 12.67 17.06
C LYS A 84 -52.99 12.82 18.46
N THR A 85 -52.69 13.88 19.19
CA THR A 85 -53.15 14.06 20.59
C THR A 85 -54.15 15.20 20.80
N LYS A 86 -54.49 16.04 19.81
CA LYS A 86 -55.53 17.07 19.94
C LYS A 86 -56.64 16.86 18.92
N LYS A 87 -57.88 16.58 19.41
CA LYS A 87 -59.08 16.58 18.59
C LYS A 87 -59.20 17.93 17.89
N SER A 88 -59.18 17.90 16.54
CA SER A 88 -59.39 19.06 15.69
C SER A 88 -60.69 19.74 16.05
N GLN A 89 -60.63 20.99 16.51
CA GLN A 89 -61.79 21.89 16.58
C GLN A 89 -62.04 22.47 15.18
N ARG A 90 -63.30 22.38 14.72
CA ARG A 90 -63.77 22.92 13.45
C ARG A 90 -63.33 24.41 13.33
N GLY A 91 -62.51 24.72 12.32
CA GLY A 91 -62.15 26.09 11.96
C GLY A 91 -60.68 26.48 12.02
N GLN A 92 -59.74 25.55 12.31
CA GLN A 92 -58.29 25.84 12.19
C GLN A 92 -57.74 25.43 10.84
N PRO A 93 -56.72 26.16 10.28
CA PRO A 93 -56.02 25.74 9.07
C PRO A 93 -55.37 24.37 9.27
N PRO A 94 -55.14 23.59 8.16
CA PRO A 94 -54.61 22.23 8.27
C PRO A 94 -53.30 22.26 9.06
N GLY A 95 -53.25 21.40 10.10
CA GLY A 95 -52.11 21.30 10.99
C GLY A 95 -50.82 21.02 10.21
N ASN A 96 -49.67 21.43 10.78
CA ASN A 96 -48.34 21.17 10.27
C ASN A 96 -48.11 19.68 9.98
N SER A 97 -48.46 19.24 8.78
CA SER A 97 -48.03 17.94 8.26
C SER A 97 -46.59 18.02 7.79
N PHE A 98 -45.83 17.00 8.00
CA PHE A 98 -44.49 16.87 7.46
C PHE A 98 -44.36 15.53 6.73
N TYR A 99 -43.43 15.49 5.78
CA TYR A 99 -43.17 14.28 5.03
C TYR A 99 -41.93 13.55 5.57
N GLN A 100 -42.01 12.24 5.67
CA GLN A 100 -40.89 11.36 6.00
C GLN A 100 -40.66 10.36 4.88
N ILE A 101 -39.44 9.85 4.75
CA ILE A 101 -39.05 8.83 3.77
C ILE A 101 -39.04 7.47 4.47
N GLN A 102 -39.60 6.49 3.78
CA GLN A 102 -39.31 5.07 3.96
C GLN A 102 -38.62 4.58 2.69
N ALA A 103 -37.46 3.97 2.85
CA ALA A 103 -36.66 3.45 1.75
C ALA A 103 -35.82 2.27 2.23
N SER A 104 -35.39 1.43 1.28
CA SER A 104 -34.51 0.31 1.51
C SER A 104 -33.14 0.52 0.83
N LEU A 105 -32.13 -0.22 1.28
CA LEU A 105 -30.81 -0.26 0.66
C LEU A 105 -30.67 -1.55 -0.13
N VAL A 106 -30.28 -1.42 -1.38
CA VAL A 106 -29.98 -2.55 -2.27
C VAL A 106 -28.51 -2.48 -2.67
N ARG A 107 -27.85 -3.64 -2.73
CA ARG A 107 -26.45 -3.72 -3.21
C ARG A 107 -26.38 -3.45 -4.71
N ASP A 108 -25.47 -2.57 -5.12
CA ASP A 108 -25.14 -2.39 -6.53
C ASP A 108 -24.21 -3.51 -6.99
N THR A 109 -24.82 -4.60 -7.45
CA THR A 109 -24.10 -5.78 -7.94
C THR A 109 -23.18 -5.47 -9.12
N ARG A 110 -23.55 -4.50 -9.98
CA ARG A 110 -22.75 -4.13 -11.17
C ARG A 110 -21.40 -3.55 -10.78
N VAL A 111 -21.40 -2.62 -9.81
CA VAL A 111 -20.16 -2.01 -9.30
C VAL A 111 -19.31 -3.07 -8.61
N ILE A 112 -19.92 -3.90 -7.76
CA ILE A 112 -19.20 -4.95 -7.01
C ILE A 112 -18.59 -5.97 -7.96
N GLU A 113 -19.33 -6.48 -8.93
CA GLU A 113 -18.82 -7.41 -9.94
C GLU A 113 -17.71 -6.81 -10.80
N SER A 114 -17.80 -5.53 -11.12
CA SER A 114 -16.73 -4.84 -11.84
C SER A 114 -15.43 -4.82 -11.03
N GLU A 115 -15.50 -4.52 -9.72
CA GLU A 115 -14.31 -4.55 -8.85
C GLU A 115 -13.77 -5.98 -8.68
N ILE A 116 -14.64 -6.99 -8.57
CA ILE A 116 -14.23 -8.40 -8.52
C ILE A 116 -13.50 -8.80 -9.80
N ARG A 117 -14.00 -8.40 -10.97
CA ARG A 117 -13.35 -8.67 -12.26
C ARG A 117 -11.99 -8.02 -12.39
N CYS A 118 -11.80 -6.84 -11.79
CA CYS A 118 -10.52 -6.12 -11.80
C CYS A 118 -9.54 -6.62 -10.73
N ALA A 119 -10.00 -7.39 -9.73
CA ALA A 119 -9.17 -7.86 -8.63
C ALA A 119 -7.99 -8.71 -9.13
N GLY A 120 -6.79 -8.42 -8.61
CA GLY A 120 -5.56 -9.13 -8.97
C GLY A 120 -4.98 -8.76 -10.32
N ARG A 121 -5.61 -7.88 -11.09
CA ARG A 121 -5.18 -7.49 -12.43
C ARG A 121 -4.53 -6.11 -12.42
N PHE A 122 -3.47 -5.99 -13.21
CA PHE A 122 -2.85 -4.71 -13.49
C PHE A 122 -2.32 -4.67 -14.92
N VAL A 123 -2.15 -3.47 -15.44
CA VAL A 123 -1.66 -3.24 -16.80
C VAL A 123 -0.20 -2.86 -16.76
N LEU A 124 0.61 -3.51 -17.60
CA LEU A 124 1.96 -3.06 -17.92
C LEU A 124 1.95 -2.49 -19.33
N ALA A 125 2.65 -1.38 -19.52
CA ALA A 125 2.81 -0.72 -20.80
C ALA A 125 4.30 -0.60 -21.16
N THR A 126 4.64 -0.77 -22.44
CA THR A 126 5.97 -0.56 -22.98
C THR A 126 5.90 0.14 -24.33
N ASN A 127 6.92 0.93 -24.66
CA ASN A 127 7.12 1.51 -25.97
C ASN A 127 7.85 0.55 -26.93
N VAL A 128 8.32 -0.61 -26.45
CA VAL A 128 8.85 -1.68 -27.30
C VAL A 128 7.67 -2.44 -27.88
N LEU A 129 7.34 -2.15 -29.14
CA LEU A 129 6.17 -2.71 -29.81
C LEU A 129 6.38 -4.14 -30.29
N ASP A 130 7.60 -4.46 -30.68
CA ASP A 130 7.96 -5.78 -31.22
C ASP A 130 8.11 -6.80 -30.09
N ILE A 131 7.31 -7.88 -30.20
CA ILE A 131 7.32 -8.99 -29.23
C ILE A 131 8.61 -9.81 -29.32
N SER A 132 9.28 -9.81 -30.49
CA SER A 132 10.55 -10.50 -30.65
C SER A 132 11.71 -9.81 -29.90
N CYS A 133 11.62 -8.50 -29.72
CA CYS A 133 12.60 -7.71 -28.96
C CYS A 133 12.36 -7.75 -27.45
N LEU A 134 11.11 -7.90 -27.01
CA LEU A 134 10.72 -7.98 -25.61
C LEU A 134 9.44 -8.81 -25.47
N SER A 135 9.54 -10.05 -25.09
CA SER A 135 8.38 -10.93 -24.86
C SER A 135 7.53 -10.43 -23.68
N ASN A 136 6.31 -10.97 -23.53
CA ASN A 136 5.43 -10.62 -22.42
C ASN A 136 6.02 -11.05 -21.06
N ASP A 137 6.69 -12.20 -21.00
CA ASP A 137 7.30 -12.73 -19.79
C ASP A 137 8.55 -11.94 -19.40
N GLU A 138 9.36 -11.54 -20.36
CA GLU A 138 10.50 -10.65 -20.14
C GLU A 138 10.01 -9.29 -19.64
N MET A 139 8.97 -8.71 -20.24
CA MET A 139 8.39 -7.45 -19.78
C MET A 139 7.94 -7.53 -18.31
N LEU A 140 7.33 -8.64 -17.89
CA LEU A 140 6.96 -8.86 -16.50
C LEU A 140 8.18 -9.05 -15.60
N THR A 141 9.21 -9.72 -16.09
CA THR A 141 10.46 -9.95 -15.36
C THR A 141 11.20 -8.63 -15.12
N GLU A 142 11.33 -7.80 -16.14
CA GLU A 142 11.93 -6.45 -16.04
C GLU A 142 11.14 -5.55 -15.09
N TYR A 143 9.81 -5.58 -15.15
CA TYR A 143 8.98 -4.85 -14.21
C TYR A 143 9.21 -5.29 -12.76
N LYS A 144 9.32 -6.60 -12.51
CA LYS A 144 9.64 -7.12 -11.16
C LYS A 144 11.04 -6.75 -10.72
N ALA A 145 12.01 -6.67 -11.64
CA ALA A 145 13.38 -6.28 -11.34
C ALA A 145 13.49 -4.83 -10.86
N GLN A 146 12.59 -3.92 -11.29
CA GLN A 146 12.53 -2.54 -10.81
C GLN A 146 12.37 -2.42 -9.30
N GLN A 147 11.72 -3.38 -8.63
CA GLN A 147 11.62 -3.39 -7.17
C GLN A 147 12.99 -3.37 -6.46
N GLY A 148 14.02 -3.94 -7.09
CA GLY A 148 15.39 -3.89 -6.57
C GLY A 148 15.90 -2.46 -6.51
N THR A 149 15.70 -1.70 -7.58
CA THR A 149 16.10 -0.29 -7.71
C THR A 149 15.30 0.60 -6.75
N GLU A 150 13.98 0.42 -6.67
CA GLU A 150 13.13 1.18 -5.74
C GLU A 150 13.53 0.97 -4.28
N ARG A 151 13.85 -0.27 -3.89
CA ARG A 151 14.37 -0.58 -2.55
C ARG A 151 15.72 0.06 -2.29
N GLY A 152 16.58 0.13 -3.32
CA GLY A 152 17.85 0.82 -3.26
C GLY A 152 17.67 2.32 -3.02
N PHE A 153 16.79 2.98 -3.74
CA PHE A 153 16.44 4.38 -3.49
C PHE A 153 15.80 4.59 -2.12
N GLY A 154 14.96 3.64 -1.66
CA GLY A 154 14.44 3.65 -0.29
C GLY A 154 15.54 3.60 0.76
N PHE A 155 16.60 2.80 0.55
CA PHE A 155 17.78 2.75 1.40
C PHE A 155 18.53 4.08 1.42
N LEU A 156 18.73 4.71 0.25
CA LEU A 156 19.42 6.01 0.16
C LEU A 156 18.66 7.15 0.85
N LYS A 157 17.36 7.03 1.02
CA LYS A 157 16.51 8.01 1.72
C LYS A 157 16.32 7.67 3.21
N ASP A 158 16.93 6.59 3.70
CA ASP A 158 16.79 6.17 5.09
C ASP A 158 17.61 7.07 6.01
N PRO A 159 17.00 7.79 6.97
CA PRO A 159 17.69 8.68 7.90
C PRO A 159 18.78 8.00 8.72
N LEU A 160 18.71 6.69 8.89
CA LEU A 160 19.75 5.90 9.59
C LEU A 160 21.10 5.90 8.85
N PHE A 161 21.09 6.09 7.54
CA PHE A 161 22.28 5.99 6.69
C PHE A 161 22.62 7.31 6.01
N PHE A 162 21.63 8.20 5.83
CA PHE A 162 21.79 9.47 5.15
C PHE A 162 21.01 10.58 5.87
N THR A 163 21.42 11.83 5.63
CA THR A 163 20.72 13.01 6.14
C THR A 163 19.37 13.19 5.46
N ASP A 164 18.36 13.58 6.22
CA ASP A 164 16.99 13.83 5.74
C ASP A 164 16.90 14.90 4.65
N SER A 165 17.92 15.76 4.55
CA SER A 165 17.94 16.88 3.62
C SER A 165 19.34 17.15 3.10
N VAL A 166 19.40 17.57 1.83
CA VAL A 166 20.63 17.93 1.13
C VAL A 166 20.76 19.45 1.14
N PHE A 167 21.68 20.00 1.95
CA PHE A 167 21.95 21.43 2.05
C PHE A 167 23.07 21.88 1.09
N LEU A 168 23.24 21.21 -0.05
CA LEU A 168 24.25 21.54 -1.02
C LEU A 168 23.73 22.56 -2.04
N LYS A 169 24.43 23.67 -2.21
CA LYS A 169 24.06 24.76 -3.12
C LYS A 169 24.81 24.72 -4.47
N SER A 170 25.98 24.07 -4.50
CA SER A 170 26.80 24.02 -5.72
C SER A 170 26.45 22.78 -6.55
N PRO A 171 26.24 22.89 -7.87
CA PRO A 171 25.96 21.77 -8.76
C PRO A 171 27.03 20.67 -8.72
N GLU A 172 28.31 21.04 -8.58
CA GLU A 172 29.43 20.11 -8.50
C GLU A 172 29.34 19.25 -7.24
N ARG A 173 28.98 19.86 -6.11
CA ARG A 173 28.79 19.12 -4.83
C ARG A 173 27.59 18.20 -4.87
N VAL A 174 26.51 18.63 -5.53
CA VAL A 174 25.33 17.78 -5.76
C VAL A 174 25.70 16.57 -6.62
N SER A 175 26.46 16.79 -7.69
CA SER A 175 26.95 15.72 -8.58
C SER A 175 27.88 14.75 -7.83
N ALA A 176 28.80 15.26 -7.02
CA ALA A 176 29.69 14.45 -6.20
C ALA A 176 28.91 13.60 -5.18
N LEU A 177 27.92 14.20 -4.50
CA LEU A 177 27.04 13.46 -3.58
C LEU A 177 26.26 12.36 -4.32
N ALA A 178 25.69 12.66 -5.49
CA ALA A 178 24.94 11.69 -6.28
C ALA A 178 25.83 10.50 -6.70
N LEU A 179 27.11 10.77 -7.07
CA LEU A 179 28.09 9.73 -7.38
C LEU A 179 28.35 8.83 -6.14
N VAL A 180 28.63 9.45 -4.99
CA VAL A 180 28.86 8.70 -3.74
C VAL A 180 27.65 7.85 -3.37
N MET A 181 26.45 8.42 -3.48
CA MET A 181 25.20 7.69 -3.23
C MET A 181 25.03 6.51 -4.20
N GLY A 182 25.34 6.69 -5.48
CA GLY A 182 25.33 5.62 -6.47
C GLY A 182 26.31 4.48 -6.13
N LEU A 183 27.53 4.82 -5.72
CA LEU A 183 28.53 3.85 -5.27
C LEU A 183 28.09 3.12 -4.00
N CYS A 184 27.51 3.82 -3.03
CA CYS A 184 26.95 3.20 -1.82
C CYS A 184 25.84 2.21 -2.17
N LEU A 185 24.94 2.57 -3.10
CA LEU A 185 23.87 1.68 -3.57
C LEU A 185 24.44 0.45 -4.27
N LEU A 186 25.47 0.60 -5.10
CA LEU A 186 26.15 -0.50 -5.76
C LEU A 186 26.75 -1.48 -4.73
N VAL A 187 27.51 -0.97 -3.78
CA VAL A 187 28.14 -1.79 -2.71
C VAL A 187 27.06 -2.50 -1.87
N TYR A 188 26.00 -1.78 -1.48
CA TYR A 188 24.86 -2.33 -0.76
C TYR A 188 24.22 -3.50 -1.53
N THR A 189 23.94 -3.29 -2.81
CA THR A 189 23.25 -4.28 -3.66
C THR A 189 24.12 -5.52 -3.86
N LEU A 190 25.42 -5.34 -4.13
CA LEU A 190 26.38 -6.43 -4.29
C LEU A 190 26.54 -7.24 -2.99
N ALA A 191 26.71 -6.57 -1.88
CA ALA A 191 26.87 -7.23 -0.57
C ALA A 191 25.60 -8.01 -0.19
N GLN A 192 24.40 -7.44 -0.44
CA GLN A 192 23.14 -8.13 -0.21
C GLN A 192 22.99 -9.36 -1.10
N ARG A 193 23.38 -9.27 -2.38
CA ARG A 193 23.36 -10.39 -3.32
C ARG A 193 24.30 -11.49 -2.87
N GLN A 194 25.54 -11.16 -2.51
CA GLN A 194 26.53 -12.12 -2.04
C GLN A 194 26.07 -12.85 -0.78
N LEU A 195 25.54 -12.11 0.19
CA LEU A 195 24.99 -12.70 1.42
C LEU A 195 23.86 -13.69 1.12
N ARG A 196 22.92 -13.34 0.26
CA ARG A 196 21.80 -14.22 -0.11
C ARG A 196 22.26 -15.46 -0.85
N LEU A 197 23.21 -15.33 -1.77
CA LEU A 197 23.81 -16.47 -2.47
C LEU A 197 24.52 -17.42 -1.49
N ALA A 198 25.29 -16.90 -0.54
CA ALA A 198 25.95 -17.71 0.48
C ALA A 198 24.95 -18.45 1.38
N LEU A 199 23.85 -17.79 1.77
CA LEU A 199 22.77 -18.41 2.55
C LEU A 199 22.04 -19.51 1.75
N GLU A 200 21.83 -19.27 0.47
CA GLU A 200 21.17 -20.22 -0.42
C GLU A 200 22.04 -21.45 -0.67
N GLN A 201 23.33 -21.27 -0.96
CA GLN A 201 24.30 -22.34 -1.15
C GLN A 201 24.48 -23.21 0.11
N SER A 202 24.51 -22.57 1.28
CA SER A 202 24.65 -23.29 2.56
C SER A 202 23.35 -23.93 3.06
N GLN A 203 22.20 -23.62 2.44
CA GLN A 203 20.87 -23.99 2.90
C GLN A 203 20.54 -23.50 4.33
N LEU A 204 21.31 -22.56 4.85
CA LEU A 204 21.15 -21.98 6.19
C LEU A 204 20.37 -20.66 6.09
N GLY A 205 19.89 -20.16 7.25
CA GLY A 205 19.20 -18.90 7.36
C GLY A 205 19.75 -18.08 8.53
N ILE A 206 19.52 -16.76 8.48
CA ILE A 206 19.72 -15.87 9.61
C ILE A 206 18.37 -15.37 10.13
N LYS A 207 18.29 -15.02 11.41
CA LYS A 207 17.06 -14.48 12.00
C LYS A 207 16.75 -13.09 11.43
N ASN A 208 15.50 -12.88 11.03
CA ASN A 208 14.99 -11.56 10.66
C ASN A 208 14.54 -10.76 11.90
N GLN A 209 13.99 -9.56 11.69
CA GLN A 209 13.48 -8.68 12.74
C GLN A 209 12.39 -9.33 13.63
N LEU A 210 11.69 -10.34 13.13
CA LEU A 210 10.65 -11.08 13.84
C LEU A 210 11.18 -12.38 14.49
N GLY A 211 12.51 -12.57 14.51
CA GLY A 211 13.15 -13.80 15.02
C GLY A 211 13.00 -15.02 14.13
N LYS A 212 12.38 -14.93 12.95
CA LYS A 212 12.20 -16.03 12.01
C LYS A 212 13.42 -16.19 11.11
N LEU A 213 13.82 -17.43 10.85
CA LEU A 213 14.90 -17.73 9.90
C LEU A 213 14.49 -17.32 8.48
N THR A 214 15.40 -16.64 7.79
CA THR A 214 15.23 -16.23 6.39
C THR A 214 16.52 -16.41 5.61
N ARG A 215 16.40 -16.79 4.32
CA ARG A 215 17.50 -16.81 3.36
C ARG A 215 17.58 -15.53 2.52
N HIS A 216 16.57 -14.65 2.66
CA HIS A 216 16.49 -13.39 1.92
C HIS A 216 16.53 -12.17 2.85
N PRO A 217 17.55 -12.03 3.71
CA PRO A 217 17.69 -10.87 4.57
C PRO A 217 17.94 -9.60 3.74
N THR A 218 17.60 -8.44 4.31
CA THR A 218 18.06 -7.16 3.81
C THR A 218 19.40 -6.80 4.44
N LEU A 219 20.31 -6.20 3.70
CA LEU A 219 21.58 -5.75 4.28
C LEU A 219 21.37 -4.66 5.34
N ARG A 220 20.30 -3.87 5.22
CA ARG A 220 19.86 -2.92 6.25
C ARG A 220 19.69 -3.59 7.61
N TRP A 221 19.00 -4.73 7.65
CA TRP A 221 18.84 -5.49 8.89
C TRP A 221 20.18 -5.97 9.45
N VAL A 222 21.08 -6.42 8.61
CA VAL A 222 22.43 -6.80 9.02
C VAL A 222 23.13 -5.61 9.66
N PHE A 223 23.14 -4.43 9.03
CA PHE A 223 23.73 -3.23 9.61
C PHE A 223 23.12 -2.89 10.97
N GLN A 224 21.80 -2.98 11.12
CA GLN A 224 21.15 -2.78 12.42
C GLN A 224 21.65 -3.76 13.50
N CYS A 225 21.88 -5.02 13.15
CA CYS A 225 22.44 -6.00 14.07
C CYS A 225 23.85 -5.63 14.56
N PHE A 226 24.62 -4.89 13.76
CA PHE A 226 26.02 -4.53 14.07
C PHE A 226 26.19 -3.11 14.64
N GLN A 227 25.14 -2.32 14.77
CA GLN A 227 25.23 -0.95 15.32
C GLN A 227 25.87 -0.87 16.73
N ALA A 228 25.69 -1.90 17.54
CA ALA A 228 26.24 -1.95 18.90
C ALA A 228 27.59 -2.71 19.00
N VAL A 229 28.25 -3.00 17.88
CA VAL A 229 29.57 -3.63 17.85
C VAL A 229 30.61 -2.54 17.74
N HIS A 230 31.56 -2.53 18.68
CA HIS A 230 32.59 -1.49 18.76
C HIS A 230 33.99 -2.12 18.79
N LEU A 231 34.94 -1.45 18.15
CA LEU A 231 36.36 -1.73 18.29
C LEU A 231 36.91 -0.88 19.46
N ILE A 232 37.46 -1.52 20.48
CA ILE A 232 38.09 -0.87 21.63
C ILE A 232 39.57 -1.16 21.57
N THR A 233 40.40 -0.17 21.86
CA THR A 233 41.84 -0.31 22.01
C THR A 233 42.20 0.02 23.48
N ILE A 234 42.75 -0.97 24.17
CA ILE A 234 43.20 -0.84 25.59
C ILE A 234 44.66 -1.27 25.64
N ALA A 235 45.53 -0.39 26.07
CA ALA A 235 46.97 -0.66 26.18
C ALA A 235 47.53 -1.36 24.92
N ASP A 236 47.28 -0.78 23.74
CA ASP A 236 47.67 -1.29 22.41
C ASP A 236 47.05 -2.61 21.98
N THR A 237 46.18 -3.19 22.78
CA THR A 237 45.43 -4.40 22.39
C THR A 237 44.07 -4.01 21.86
N LYS A 238 43.76 -4.46 20.63
CA LYS A 238 42.48 -4.25 19.97
C LYS A 238 41.51 -5.38 20.31
N GLN A 239 40.30 -5.01 20.72
CA GLN A 239 39.25 -5.97 21.05
C GLN A 239 37.92 -5.52 20.46
N ILE A 240 37.13 -6.49 19.96
CA ILE A 240 35.77 -6.25 19.48
C ILE A 240 34.76 -6.56 20.59
N THR A 241 33.89 -5.62 20.89
CA THR A 241 32.85 -5.81 21.90
C THR A 241 31.50 -6.16 21.25
N ASN A 242 30.63 -6.79 22.04
CA ASN A 242 29.27 -7.15 21.63
C ASN A 242 29.18 -8.06 20.40
N LEU A 243 30.20 -8.88 20.15
CA LEU A 243 30.17 -9.86 19.08
C LEU A 243 29.45 -11.14 19.56
N THR A 244 28.12 -11.10 19.58
CA THR A 244 27.29 -12.23 20.04
C THR A 244 27.37 -13.42 19.09
N PRO A 245 27.00 -14.65 19.53
CA PRO A 245 26.95 -15.83 18.65
C PRO A 245 26.10 -15.63 17.39
N GLU A 246 25.01 -14.86 17.49
CA GLU A 246 24.16 -14.54 16.35
C GLU A 246 24.89 -13.66 15.32
N ARG A 247 25.65 -12.67 15.79
CA ARG A 247 26.46 -11.79 14.93
C ARG A 247 27.62 -12.55 14.30
N LEU A 248 28.28 -13.43 15.05
CA LEU A 248 29.28 -14.33 14.52
C LEU A 248 28.71 -15.24 13.43
N ASN A 249 27.51 -15.78 13.63
CA ASN A 249 26.85 -16.59 12.61
C ASN A 249 26.58 -15.79 11.32
N ILE A 250 26.18 -14.52 11.42
CA ILE A 250 26.01 -13.64 10.26
C ILE A 250 27.34 -13.43 9.53
N LEU A 251 28.42 -13.16 10.26
CA LEU A 251 29.75 -12.92 9.67
C LEU A 251 30.30 -14.13 8.91
N ARG A 252 29.89 -15.35 9.23
CA ARG A 252 30.32 -16.57 8.50
C ARG A 252 29.96 -16.54 7.02
N PHE A 253 28.93 -15.80 6.63
CA PHE A 253 28.45 -15.69 5.25
C PHE A 253 29.11 -14.55 4.47
N PHE A 254 29.99 -13.78 5.10
CA PHE A 254 30.77 -12.73 4.47
C PHE A 254 32.17 -13.17 4.13
N SER A 255 32.84 -12.43 3.24
CA SER A 255 34.19 -12.71 2.81
C SER A 255 35.20 -12.67 3.99
N LEU A 256 36.33 -13.34 3.79
CA LEU A 256 37.42 -13.32 4.76
C LEU A 256 37.90 -11.89 5.08
N SER A 257 37.96 -11.03 4.08
CA SER A 257 38.31 -9.62 4.24
C SER A 257 37.36 -8.91 5.22
N CYS A 258 36.06 -9.16 5.12
CA CYS A 258 35.06 -8.60 6.03
C CYS A 258 35.25 -9.16 7.46
N ARG A 259 35.49 -10.45 7.62
CA ARG A 259 35.70 -11.10 8.92
C ARG A 259 36.95 -10.58 9.63
N ARG A 260 38.01 -10.29 8.90
CA ARG A 260 39.27 -9.69 9.47
C ARG A 260 39.03 -8.34 10.12
N TYR A 261 38.06 -7.55 9.65
CA TYR A 261 37.69 -6.30 10.34
C TYR A 261 37.17 -6.53 11.76
N TYR A 262 36.63 -7.72 12.03
CA TYR A 262 36.14 -8.15 13.33
C TYR A 262 37.16 -9.03 14.06
N LEU A 263 38.45 -8.94 13.71
CA LEU A 263 39.55 -9.72 14.29
C LEU A 263 39.33 -11.24 14.25
N LEU A 264 38.58 -11.71 13.25
CA LEU A 264 38.33 -13.13 13.02
C LEU A 264 39.30 -13.65 11.93
N SER A 265 39.92 -14.78 12.15
CA SER A 265 40.81 -15.48 11.21
C SER A 265 40.04 -16.16 10.08
#